data_abb4864cc5131e1f8204065254ee696e
#
_entry.id   abb4864cc5131e1f8204065254ee696e
#
_cell.length_a   1.000
_cell.length_b   1.000
_cell.length_c   1.000
_cell.angle_alpha   90.00
_cell.angle_beta   90.00
_cell.angle_gamma   90.00
#
_symmetry.space_group_name_H-M   'P 1'
#
loop_
_entity.id
_entity.type
_entity.pdbx_description
1 polymer ?
#
loop_
_entity_poly.entity_id
_entity_poly.type
_entity_poly.pdbx_seq_one_letter_code
_entity_poly.pdbx_strand_id
1 'polypeptide(L)'
;MNFNLKFEKLNKKNYQRKHYGKILTVRLPCNPIFPIGPIYLADHIHKCFPCLEQQFIDLAIIPSNKVSKYLARKIDQFRPHLIIFSWRDIQIYAPVDGRSGNPLQNSFEVFYSKNILKKIRGSWGGLKLIASHYGEIYRNTSLVKMGLKRAQKYNKNVKVILGGGAVSVFYEQLGLSLIHI
;
A
#
# COMPACT_ATOMS: atom_id res chain seq x y z
N MET A 1 2.17 31.06 -5.61
CA MET A 1 1.24 30.35 -6.51
C MET A 1 -0.03 30.06 -5.73
N ASN A 2 -1.11 30.80 -5.98
CA ASN A 2 -2.39 30.59 -5.31
C ASN A 2 -3.16 29.51 -6.07
N PHE A 3 -3.24 28.31 -5.53
CA PHE A 3 -4.14 27.27 -6.01
C PHE A 3 -5.56 27.58 -5.51
N ASN A 4 -6.31 28.38 -6.26
CA ASN A 4 -7.75 28.49 -6.10
C ASN A 4 -8.41 27.23 -6.68
N LEU A 5 -8.53 26.19 -5.90
CA LEU A 5 -9.43 25.07 -6.18
C LEU A 5 -10.86 25.59 -6.02
N LYS A 6 -11.46 26.02 -7.12
CA LYS A 6 -12.91 26.21 -7.21
C LYS A 6 -13.59 24.85 -7.05
N PHE A 7 -13.93 24.49 -5.82
CA PHE A 7 -14.91 23.45 -5.62
C PHE A 7 -16.27 24.01 -6.08
N GLU A 8 -16.69 23.68 -7.28
CA GLU A 8 -18.07 23.87 -7.67
C GLU A 8 -18.94 23.18 -6.63
N LYS A 9 -19.84 23.95 -6.02
CA LYS A 9 -20.90 23.39 -5.15
C LYS A 9 -21.74 22.44 -5.99
N LEU A 10 -21.38 21.19 -6.01
CA LEU A 10 -22.16 20.11 -6.61
C LEU A 10 -23.56 20.16 -5.99
N ASN A 11 -24.52 20.47 -6.82
CA ASN A 11 -25.90 20.75 -6.46
C ASN A 11 -26.48 19.51 -5.78
N LYS A 12 -26.76 19.58 -4.48
CA LYS A 12 -27.26 18.48 -3.64
C LYS A 12 -28.49 17.75 -4.20
N LYS A 13 -29.25 18.40 -5.10
CA LYS A 13 -30.46 17.83 -5.72
C LYS A 13 -30.22 16.69 -6.71
N ASN A 14 -29.04 16.57 -7.31
CA ASN A 14 -28.74 15.51 -8.28
C ASN A 14 -28.15 14.22 -7.67
N TYR A 15 -27.88 14.20 -6.38
CA TYR A 15 -27.32 13.02 -5.68
C TYR A 15 -28.36 11.97 -5.27
N GLN A 16 -29.65 12.19 -5.51
CA GLN A 16 -30.70 11.26 -5.12
C GLN A 16 -30.89 10.06 -6.04
N ARG A 17 -30.06 9.85 -7.07
CA ARG A 17 -30.16 8.69 -7.97
C ARG A 17 -29.04 7.66 -7.78
N LYS A 18 -29.25 6.75 -6.81
CA LYS A 18 -29.27 5.28 -7.03
C LYS A 18 -27.98 4.49 -7.29
N HIS A 19 -26.76 4.98 -7.21
CA HIS A 19 -25.61 4.08 -7.05
C HIS A 19 -24.65 4.69 -6.04
N TYR A 20 -24.82 4.29 -4.78
CA TYR A 20 -23.80 4.56 -3.76
C TYR A 20 -22.49 3.91 -4.23
N GLY A 21 -21.49 4.71 -4.52
CA GLY A 21 -20.17 4.20 -4.86
C GLY A 21 -19.60 3.44 -3.67
N LYS A 22 -18.96 2.29 -3.92
CA LYS A 22 -18.31 1.49 -2.88
C LYS A 22 -16.81 1.67 -2.97
N ILE A 23 -16.19 2.14 -1.90
CA ILE A 23 -14.75 2.36 -1.82
C ILE A 23 -14.14 1.37 -0.84
N LEU A 24 -13.20 0.57 -1.32
CA LEU A 24 -12.41 -0.33 -0.50
C LEU A 24 -11.00 0.22 -0.33
N THR A 25 -10.67 0.69 0.87
CA THR A 25 -9.31 1.11 1.21
C THR A 25 -8.55 -0.07 1.79
N VAL A 26 -7.42 -0.40 1.16
CA VAL A 26 -6.60 -1.57 1.49
C VAL A 26 -5.21 -1.10 1.88
N ARG A 27 -4.79 -1.33 3.11
CA ARG A 27 -3.39 -1.23 3.48
C ARG A 27 -2.67 -2.52 3.08
N LEU A 28 -1.65 -2.40 2.24
CA LEU A 28 -0.82 -3.53 1.83
C LEU A 28 0.03 -4.05 3.01
N PRO A 29 0.46 -5.33 2.96
CA PRO A 29 1.36 -5.88 3.96
C PRO A 29 2.63 -5.03 4.09
N CYS A 30 2.88 -4.59 5.29
CA CYS A 30 4.06 -3.83 5.70
C CYS A 30 4.26 -4.03 7.20
N ASN A 31 5.24 -3.34 7.78
CA ASN A 31 5.40 -3.36 9.23
C ASN A 31 4.12 -2.89 9.94
N PRO A 32 3.73 -3.53 11.05
CA PRO A 32 2.52 -3.23 11.77
C PRO A 32 2.63 -1.91 12.56
N ILE A 33 2.61 -0.79 11.85
CA ILE A 33 2.53 0.55 12.41
C ILE A 33 1.12 1.06 12.18
N PHE A 34 0.60 1.88 13.07
CA PHE A 34 -0.77 2.40 12.95
C PHE A 34 -1.00 3.12 11.60
N PRO A 35 -2.04 2.77 10.83
CA PRO A 35 -2.26 3.26 9.47
C PRO A 35 -2.90 4.65 9.43
N ILE A 36 -2.23 5.67 9.98
CA ILE A 36 -2.77 7.04 10.09
C ILE A 36 -3.22 7.58 8.73
N GLY A 37 -2.35 7.55 7.71
CA GLY A 37 -2.66 8.13 6.39
C GLY A 37 -3.93 7.57 5.74
N PRO A 38 -4.07 6.24 5.57
CA PRO A 38 -5.29 5.65 5.03
C PRO A 38 -6.54 5.93 5.85
N ILE A 39 -6.43 6.01 7.18
CA ILE A 39 -7.57 6.32 8.06
C ILE A 39 -8.00 7.77 7.87
N TYR A 40 -7.07 8.72 7.85
CA TYR A 40 -7.39 10.13 7.58
C TYR A 40 -8.02 10.31 6.20
N LEU A 41 -7.52 9.61 5.19
CA LEU A 41 -8.11 9.65 3.84
C LEU A 41 -9.54 9.14 3.86
N ALA A 42 -9.80 8.01 4.52
CA ALA A 42 -11.14 7.44 4.63
C ALA A 42 -12.10 8.37 5.38
N ASP A 43 -11.65 8.98 6.49
CA ASP A 43 -12.43 9.96 7.24
C ASP A 43 -12.74 11.22 6.40
N HIS A 44 -11.75 11.74 5.67
CA HIS A 44 -11.93 12.88 4.79
C HIS A 44 -12.95 12.58 3.68
N ILE A 45 -12.82 11.42 3.03
CA ILE A 45 -13.79 10.98 2.01
C ILE A 45 -15.19 10.85 2.62
N HIS A 46 -15.31 10.31 3.82
CA HIS A 46 -16.61 10.20 4.50
C HIS A 46 -17.25 11.54 4.78
N LYS A 47 -16.47 12.54 5.20
CA LYS A 47 -16.94 13.90 5.45
C LYS A 47 -17.38 14.62 4.17
N CYS A 48 -16.61 14.46 3.09
CA CYS A 48 -16.92 15.09 1.81
C CYS A 48 -18.05 14.39 1.02
N PHE A 49 -18.15 13.07 1.16
CA PHE A 49 -19.04 12.22 0.39
C PHE A 49 -19.74 11.18 1.29
N PRO A 50 -20.62 11.61 2.20
CA PRO A 50 -21.24 10.72 3.21
C PRO A 50 -22.15 9.64 2.59
N CYS A 51 -22.53 9.79 1.31
CA CYS A 51 -23.33 8.79 0.58
C CYS A 51 -22.49 7.61 0.05
N LEU A 52 -21.16 7.67 0.12
CA LEU A 52 -20.31 6.58 -0.32
C LEU A 52 -20.16 5.51 0.77
N GLU A 53 -20.39 4.26 0.41
CA GLU A 53 -20.12 3.14 1.31
C GLU A 53 -18.61 2.87 1.33
N GLN A 54 -18.01 2.86 2.51
CA GLN A 54 -16.56 2.67 2.66
C GLN A 54 -16.26 1.47 3.53
N GLN A 55 -15.24 0.71 3.14
CA GLN A 55 -14.63 -0.32 3.96
C GLN A 55 -13.12 -0.14 3.99
N PHE A 56 -12.51 -0.24 5.17
CA PHE A 56 -11.07 -0.28 5.35
C PHE A 56 -10.64 -1.69 5.75
N ILE A 57 -9.56 -2.17 5.14
CA ILE A 57 -8.90 -3.42 5.53
C ILE A 57 -7.40 -3.22 5.69
N ASP A 58 -6.86 -3.78 6.77
CA ASP A 58 -5.42 -3.77 7.05
C ASP A 58 -4.85 -5.17 6.81
N LEU A 59 -4.07 -5.32 5.75
CA LEU A 59 -3.41 -6.60 5.43
C LEU A 59 -2.12 -6.80 6.22
N ALA A 60 -1.58 -5.76 6.87
CA ALA A 60 -0.36 -5.88 7.67
C ALA A 60 -0.54 -6.74 8.93
N ILE A 61 -1.78 -6.85 9.43
CA ILE A 61 -2.11 -7.68 10.60
C ILE A 61 -2.53 -9.11 10.24
N ILE A 62 -2.64 -9.41 8.94
CA ILE A 62 -3.08 -10.74 8.48
C ILE A 62 -1.85 -11.62 8.25
N PRO A 63 -1.85 -12.87 8.72
CA PRO A 63 -0.77 -13.82 8.44
C PRO A 63 -0.48 -13.93 6.94
N SER A 64 0.79 -13.89 6.55
CA SER A 64 1.22 -13.78 5.15
C SER A 64 0.64 -14.86 4.22
N ASN A 65 0.48 -16.08 4.72
CA ASN A 65 -0.13 -17.19 3.98
C ASN A 65 -1.65 -17.06 3.77
N LYS A 66 -2.33 -16.16 4.47
CA LYS A 66 -3.78 -15.92 4.38
C LYS A 66 -4.15 -14.62 3.67
N VAL A 67 -3.19 -13.73 3.44
CA VAL A 67 -3.43 -12.36 2.89
C VAL A 67 -4.21 -12.40 1.58
N SER A 68 -3.74 -13.17 0.60
CA SER A 68 -4.38 -13.22 -0.73
C SER A 68 -5.81 -13.75 -0.67
N LYS A 69 -6.04 -14.81 0.10
CA LYS A 69 -7.38 -15.38 0.31
C LYS A 69 -8.30 -14.41 1.04
N TYR A 70 -7.78 -13.71 2.03
CA TYR A 70 -8.53 -12.71 2.80
C TYR A 70 -8.94 -11.53 1.92
N LEU A 71 -8.01 -10.95 1.15
CA LEU A 71 -8.29 -9.86 0.23
C LEU A 71 -9.33 -10.27 -0.83
N ALA A 72 -9.16 -11.44 -1.46
CA ALA A 72 -10.13 -11.94 -2.43
C ALA A 72 -11.53 -12.05 -1.86
N ARG A 73 -11.68 -12.66 -0.65
CA ARG A 73 -12.96 -12.77 0.03
C ARG A 73 -13.60 -11.42 0.30
N LYS A 74 -12.81 -10.43 0.76
CA LYS A 74 -13.31 -9.08 1.06
C LYS A 74 -13.78 -8.37 -0.20
N ILE A 75 -13.07 -8.50 -1.32
CA ILE A 75 -13.50 -7.95 -2.61
C ILE A 75 -14.80 -8.61 -3.08
N ASP A 76 -14.93 -9.93 -2.96
CA ASP A 76 -16.15 -10.66 -3.36
C ASP A 76 -17.38 -10.23 -2.55
N GLN A 77 -17.19 -10.04 -1.25
CA GLN A 77 -18.27 -9.63 -0.34
C GLN A 77 -18.68 -8.17 -0.59
N PHE A 78 -17.70 -7.28 -0.72
CA PHE A 78 -17.97 -5.85 -0.78
C PHE A 78 -18.28 -5.35 -2.20
N ARG A 79 -17.68 -5.98 -3.25
CA ARG A 79 -17.82 -5.60 -4.67
C ARG A 79 -17.54 -4.12 -4.93
N PRO A 80 -16.33 -3.63 -4.68
CA PRO A 80 -16.00 -2.21 -4.74
C PRO A 80 -16.07 -1.67 -6.17
N HIS A 81 -16.39 -0.37 -6.29
CA HIS A 81 -16.27 0.42 -7.52
C HIS A 81 -14.89 1.09 -7.62
N LEU A 82 -14.30 1.38 -6.45
CA LEU A 82 -12.96 1.94 -6.32
C LEU A 82 -12.19 1.16 -5.27
N ILE A 83 -10.95 0.79 -5.58
CA ILE A 83 -10.02 0.23 -4.60
C ILE A 83 -8.84 1.19 -4.44
N ILE A 84 -8.56 1.57 -3.21
CA ILE A 84 -7.41 2.41 -2.86
C ILE A 84 -6.41 1.52 -2.14
N PHE A 85 -5.28 1.24 -2.77
CA PHE A 85 -4.18 0.55 -2.12
C PHE A 85 -3.21 1.56 -1.50
N SER A 86 -3.01 1.46 -0.19
CA SER A 86 -1.99 2.22 0.53
C SER A 86 -0.77 1.36 0.75
N TRP A 87 0.35 1.78 0.17
CA TRP A 87 1.64 1.12 0.31
C TRP A 87 2.63 2.05 1.02
N ARG A 88 2.90 1.73 2.27
CA ARG A 88 3.75 2.54 3.12
C ARG A 88 5.11 1.86 3.36
N ASP A 89 5.91 1.67 2.38
CA ASP A 89 7.25 1.19 2.64
C ASP A 89 8.28 2.29 2.35
N ILE A 90 8.49 3.16 3.35
CA ILE A 90 9.56 4.17 3.32
C ILE A 90 10.76 3.67 4.12
N GLN A 91 10.61 2.59 4.89
CA GLN A 91 11.56 2.22 5.93
C GLN A 91 12.49 1.08 5.51
N ILE A 92 13.06 1.16 4.31
CA ILE A 92 14.12 0.23 3.89
C ILE A 92 15.30 0.24 4.88
N TYR A 93 15.52 1.36 5.55
CA TYR A 93 16.64 1.59 6.46
C TYR A 93 16.25 1.69 7.94
N ALA A 94 14.96 1.63 8.29
CA ALA A 94 14.59 1.61 9.68
C ALA A 94 14.93 0.24 10.29
N PRO A 95 15.44 0.19 11.52
CA PRO A 95 15.63 -1.06 12.23
C PRO A 95 14.28 -1.71 12.46
N VAL A 96 13.94 -2.62 11.58
CA VAL A 96 12.71 -3.36 11.64
C VAL A 96 12.95 -4.61 12.46
N ASP A 97 12.28 -4.69 13.59
CA ASP A 97 11.86 -5.91 14.33
C ASP A 97 12.70 -7.19 14.18
N GLY A 98 14.01 -7.10 14.02
CA GLY A 98 14.95 -8.22 14.10
C GLY A 98 14.83 -9.31 13.01
N ARG A 99 13.87 -9.22 12.08
CA ARG A 99 13.66 -10.28 11.08
C ARG A 99 14.69 -10.28 9.95
N SER A 100 15.23 -9.12 9.60
CA SER A 100 16.17 -8.96 8.47
C SER A 100 17.58 -8.52 8.89
N GLY A 101 17.88 -8.54 10.20
CA GLY A 101 19.12 -7.98 10.73
C GLY A 101 19.07 -6.44 10.80
N ASN A 102 20.04 -5.86 11.48
CA ASN A 102 20.17 -4.40 11.58
C ASN A 102 20.98 -3.90 10.37
N PRO A 103 20.40 -3.13 9.41
CA PRO A 103 21.12 -2.63 8.25
C PRO A 103 22.36 -1.82 8.60
N LEU A 104 22.29 -1.03 9.68
CA LEU A 104 23.43 -0.25 10.18
C LEU A 104 24.54 -1.17 10.69
N GLN A 105 24.20 -2.18 11.47
CA GLN A 105 25.19 -3.15 11.97
C GLN A 105 25.85 -3.91 10.80
N ASN A 106 25.08 -4.35 9.81
CA ASN A 106 25.61 -5.03 8.64
C ASN A 106 26.59 -4.11 7.88
N SER A 107 26.23 -2.85 7.69
CA SER A 107 27.11 -1.85 7.05
C SER A 107 28.38 -1.63 7.84
N PHE A 108 28.28 -1.48 9.17
CA PHE A 108 29.46 -1.36 10.03
C PHE A 108 30.37 -2.59 9.95
N GLU A 109 29.79 -3.79 9.94
CA GLU A 109 30.58 -5.02 9.83
C GLU A 109 31.32 -5.11 8.48
N VAL A 110 30.68 -4.68 7.38
CA VAL A 110 31.29 -4.70 6.04
C VAL A 110 32.42 -3.66 5.92
N PHE A 111 32.14 -2.42 6.30
CA PHE A 111 33.06 -1.31 5.99
C PHE A 111 34.15 -1.11 7.04
N TYR A 112 33.86 -1.32 8.32
CA TYR A 112 34.75 -0.92 9.41
C TYR A 112 35.35 -2.09 10.19
N SER A 113 34.84 -3.32 10.06
CA SER A 113 35.44 -4.45 10.77
C SER A 113 36.77 -4.84 10.17
N LYS A 114 37.76 -5.08 11.03
CA LYS A 114 39.05 -5.71 10.64
C LYS A 114 38.94 -7.24 10.50
N ASN A 115 37.86 -7.83 11.04
CA ASN A 115 37.65 -9.27 11.05
C ASN A 115 36.90 -9.70 9.76
N ILE A 116 37.53 -10.56 8.95
CA ILE A 116 36.97 -11.02 7.68
C ILE A 116 35.66 -11.79 7.84
N LEU A 117 35.49 -12.57 8.93
CA LEU A 117 34.26 -13.30 9.19
C LEU A 117 33.08 -12.35 9.46
N LYS A 118 33.33 -11.24 10.18
CA LYS A 118 32.32 -10.20 10.38
C LYS A 118 31.92 -9.52 9.07
N LYS A 119 32.91 -9.26 8.18
CA LYS A 119 32.62 -8.71 6.84
C LYS A 119 31.73 -9.63 6.03
N ILE A 120 32.05 -10.93 5.99
CA ILE A 120 31.24 -11.94 5.29
C ILE A 120 29.81 -11.99 5.86
N ARG A 121 29.68 -11.99 7.19
CA ARG A 121 28.36 -11.98 7.85
C ARG A 121 27.56 -10.72 7.51
N GLY A 122 28.19 -9.55 7.56
CA GLY A 122 27.56 -8.28 7.20
C GLY A 122 27.10 -8.24 5.74
N SER A 123 27.95 -8.72 4.80
CA SER A 123 27.59 -8.82 3.39
C SER A 123 26.42 -9.76 3.16
N TRP A 124 26.39 -10.92 3.83
CA TRP A 124 25.27 -11.86 3.77
C TRP A 124 23.97 -11.26 4.34
N GLY A 125 24.08 -10.50 5.44
CA GLY A 125 22.96 -9.74 6.02
C GLY A 125 22.42 -8.70 5.05
N GLY A 126 23.29 -7.98 4.37
CA GLY A 126 22.92 -7.02 3.32
C GLY A 126 22.20 -7.67 2.14
N LEU A 127 22.70 -8.80 1.64
CA LEU A 127 22.05 -9.55 0.56
C LEU A 127 20.65 -10.06 0.95
N LYS A 128 20.51 -10.58 2.17
CA LYS A 128 19.18 -10.99 2.69
C LYS A 128 18.21 -9.82 2.76
N LEU A 129 18.66 -8.65 3.19
CA LEU A 129 17.85 -7.44 3.24
C LEU A 129 17.35 -7.04 1.85
N ILE A 130 18.26 -7.01 0.86
CA ILE A 130 17.91 -6.71 -0.53
C ILE A 130 16.90 -7.74 -1.07
N ALA A 131 17.14 -9.03 -0.88
CA ALA A 131 16.24 -10.08 -1.33
C ALA A 131 14.86 -10.00 -0.68
N SER A 132 14.81 -9.71 0.63
CA SER A 132 13.55 -9.48 1.36
C SER A 132 12.77 -8.30 0.77
N HIS A 133 13.47 -7.21 0.49
CA HIS A 133 12.85 -6.00 -0.06
C HIS A 133 12.24 -6.24 -1.45
N TYR A 134 12.98 -6.85 -2.37
CA TYR A 134 12.44 -7.22 -3.68
C TYR A 134 11.27 -8.21 -3.56
N GLY A 135 11.35 -9.14 -2.62
CA GLY A 135 10.26 -10.07 -2.33
C GLY A 135 8.98 -9.36 -1.87
N GLU A 136 9.11 -8.30 -1.08
CA GLU A 136 7.96 -7.48 -0.65
C GLU A 136 7.36 -6.68 -1.80
N ILE A 137 8.19 -6.05 -2.63
CA ILE A 137 7.72 -5.35 -3.83
C ILE A 137 6.93 -6.30 -4.72
N TYR A 138 7.49 -7.48 -5.02
CA TYR A 138 6.83 -8.47 -5.85
C TYR A 138 5.49 -8.94 -5.25
N ARG A 139 5.48 -9.24 -3.95
CA ARG A 139 4.27 -9.66 -3.23
C ARG A 139 3.19 -8.60 -3.27
N ASN A 140 3.53 -7.36 -2.95
CA ASN A 140 2.57 -6.26 -2.88
C ASN A 140 2.01 -5.92 -4.27
N THR A 141 2.86 -5.90 -5.30
CA THR A 141 2.43 -5.74 -6.69
C THR A 141 1.50 -6.87 -7.14
N SER A 142 1.79 -8.11 -6.77
CA SER A 142 0.93 -9.26 -7.06
C SER A 142 -0.43 -9.15 -6.39
N LEU A 143 -0.49 -8.65 -5.14
CA LEU A 143 -1.74 -8.41 -4.43
C LEU A 143 -2.59 -7.33 -5.11
N VAL A 144 -1.98 -6.23 -5.57
CA VAL A 144 -2.68 -5.17 -6.32
C VAL A 144 -3.25 -5.73 -7.61
N LYS A 145 -2.44 -6.44 -8.41
CA LYS A 145 -2.88 -7.06 -9.67
C LYS A 145 -4.01 -8.08 -9.44
N MET A 146 -3.87 -8.92 -8.42
CA MET A 146 -4.89 -9.89 -8.03
C MET A 146 -6.18 -9.21 -7.60
N GLY A 147 -6.08 -8.16 -6.77
CA GLY A 147 -7.22 -7.38 -6.30
C GLY A 147 -7.98 -6.73 -7.45
N LEU A 148 -7.29 -6.08 -8.39
CA LEU A 148 -7.88 -5.53 -9.60
C LEU A 148 -8.59 -6.60 -10.44
N LYS A 149 -7.89 -7.68 -10.78
CA LYS A 149 -8.46 -8.80 -11.57
C LYS A 149 -9.69 -9.41 -10.89
N ARG A 150 -9.69 -9.50 -9.55
CA ARG A 150 -10.82 -10.04 -8.81
C ARG A 150 -12.02 -9.11 -8.84
N ALA A 151 -11.82 -7.81 -8.65
CA ALA A 151 -12.88 -6.81 -8.69
C ALA A 151 -13.49 -6.66 -10.08
N GLN A 152 -12.68 -6.77 -11.14
CA GLN A 152 -13.12 -6.72 -12.54
C GLN A 152 -14.12 -7.83 -12.92
N LYS A 153 -14.18 -8.93 -12.15
CA LYS A 153 -15.20 -9.98 -12.35
C LYS A 153 -16.62 -9.46 -12.05
N TYR A 154 -16.75 -8.49 -11.18
CA TYR A 154 -18.04 -7.92 -10.77
C TYR A 154 -18.32 -6.57 -11.43
N ASN A 155 -17.26 -5.79 -11.67
CA ASN A 155 -17.35 -4.48 -12.30
C ASN A 155 -16.14 -4.26 -13.21
N LYS A 156 -16.36 -4.34 -14.53
CA LYS A 156 -15.28 -4.13 -15.52
C LYS A 156 -14.67 -2.73 -15.44
N ASN A 157 -15.42 -1.74 -14.94
CA ASN A 157 -15.00 -0.34 -14.83
C ASN A 157 -14.42 0.01 -13.46
N VAL A 158 -14.12 -0.98 -12.61
CA VAL A 158 -13.48 -0.73 -11.31
C VAL A 158 -12.20 0.08 -11.49
N LYS A 159 -12.06 1.12 -10.67
CA LYS A 159 -10.85 1.95 -10.64
C LYS A 159 -9.96 1.49 -9.49
N VAL A 160 -8.65 1.66 -9.70
CA VAL A 160 -7.64 1.38 -8.68
C VAL A 160 -6.75 2.60 -8.55
N ILE A 161 -6.57 3.05 -7.31
CA ILE A 161 -5.59 4.05 -6.92
C ILE A 161 -4.54 3.34 -6.09
N LEU A 162 -3.28 3.57 -6.42
CA LEU A 162 -2.15 3.11 -5.63
C LEU A 162 -1.43 4.34 -5.09
N GLY A 163 -1.31 4.43 -3.77
CA GLY A 163 -0.69 5.56 -3.11
C GLY A 163 0.15 5.15 -1.91
N GLY A 164 0.86 6.13 -1.35
CA GLY A 164 1.76 5.95 -0.21
C GLY A 164 3.23 6.11 -0.59
N GLY A 165 4.09 6.23 0.42
CA GLY A 165 5.50 6.57 0.22
C GLY A 165 6.28 5.60 -0.66
N ALA A 166 5.96 4.32 -0.62
CA ALA A 166 6.63 3.33 -1.47
C ALA A 166 6.36 3.56 -2.96
N VAL A 167 5.18 4.04 -3.32
CA VAL A 167 4.85 4.32 -4.73
C VAL A 167 5.70 5.45 -5.27
N SER A 168 5.96 6.48 -4.47
CA SER A 168 6.83 7.60 -4.86
C SER A 168 8.28 7.18 -5.06
N VAL A 169 8.73 6.14 -4.35
CA VAL A 169 10.13 5.64 -4.44
C VAL A 169 10.28 4.62 -5.57
N PHE A 170 9.27 3.79 -5.82
CA PHE A 170 9.37 2.63 -6.71
C PHE A 170 8.51 2.75 -7.97
N TYR A 171 8.07 3.94 -8.34
CA TYR A 171 7.16 4.11 -9.48
C TYR A 171 7.73 3.57 -10.79
N GLU A 172 9.04 3.73 -11.03
CA GLU A 172 9.69 3.23 -12.23
C GLU A 172 9.68 1.70 -12.29
N GLN A 173 10.00 1.04 -11.17
CA GLN A 173 9.99 -0.42 -11.06
C GLN A 173 8.59 -1.01 -11.17
N LEU A 174 7.56 -0.22 -10.85
CA LEU A 174 6.17 -0.63 -10.97
C LEU A 174 5.61 -0.48 -12.39
N GLY A 175 6.36 0.17 -13.29
CA GLY A 175 5.89 0.48 -14.64
C GLY A 175 4.64 1.37 -14.64
N LEU A 176 4.49 2.19 -13.60
CA LEU A 176 3.37 3.11 -13.44
C LEU A 176 3.74 4.45 -14.02
N SER A 177 2.96 4.95 -14.97
CA SER A 177 2.96 6.37 -15.27
C SER A 177 2.30 7.09 -14.08
N LEU A 178 3.08 7.84 -13.31
CA LEU A 178 2.54 8.65 -12.23
C LEU A 178 1.70 9.78 -12.83
N ILE A 179 0.40 9.72 -12.60
CA ILE A 179 -0.41 10.92 -12.60
C ILE A 179 -0.17 11.53 -11.21
N HIS A 180 0.67 12.56 -11.16
CA HIS A 180 0.77 13.41 -9.97
C HIS A 180 -0.56 14.16 -9.83
N ILE A 181 -1.32 13.77 -8.81
CA ILE A 181 -2.46 14.56 -8.33
C ILE A 181 -1.94 15.56 -7.31
#